data_04f770668a38ae855f0d2bc645447e46
#
_entry.id   04f770668a38ae855f0d2bc645447e46
#
_cell.length_a   1.000
_cell.length_b   1.000
_cell.length_c   1.000
_cell.angle_alpha   90.00
_cell.angle_beta   90.00
_cell.angle_gamma   90.00
#
_symmetry.space_group_name_H-M   'P 1'
#
loop_
_entity.id
_entity.type
_entity.pdbx_description
1 polymer ?
#
loop_
_entity_poly.entity_id
_entity_poly.type
_entity_poly.pdbx_seq_one_letter_code
_entity_poly.pdbx_strand_id
1 'polypeptide(L)'
;MNKRNKVVAVITSILLAASMASLSIPAQAEQNTDVAPMSCPEIGHHQSVSNKGRIFMAGSLPKNWLSPGGTYTVTKAKTTTVTGSVTGGVDAEFSSYVKAHVQSSLSTSQTVSESQGWSWTNTSNTTKWVQLGAAGYEFDYIRYDVVSPCNVVNQKYKHAKMPTNQPWLYHN
;
A
#
# COMPACT_ATOMS: atom_id res chain seq x y z
N MET A 1 -20.53 39.23 -11.32
CA MET A 1 -19.61 40.40 -11.39
C MET A 1 -18.19 39.88 -11.48
N ASN A 2 -17.58 40.15 -12.61
CA ASN A 2 -16.37 39.53 -13.12
C ASN A 2 -15.20 40.50 -12.93
N LYS A 3 -14.15 40.14 -12.21
CA LYS A 3 -12.91 40.94 -12.15
C LYS A 3 -11.74 40.08 -12.66
N ARG A 4 -11.38 40.31 -13.89
CA ARG A 4 -10.14 39.85 -14.54
C ARG A 4 -9.01 40.78 -14.09
N ASN A 5 -7.97 40.27 -13.50
CA ASN A 5 -6.70 41.00 -13.28
C ASN A 5 -5.75 40.64 -14.42
N LYS A 6 -5.43 41.65 -15.22
CA LYS A 6 -4.39 41.64 -16.24
C LYS A 6 -3.06 41.97 -15.56
N VAL A 7 -2.05 41.11 -15.73
CA VAL A 7 -0.66 41.43 -15.39
C VAL A 7 0.05 41.91 -16.66
N VAL A 8 0.58 43.11 -16.59
CA VAL A 8 1.34 43.79 -17.63
C VAL A 8 2.78 43.36 -17.56
N ALA A 9 3.32 42.88 -18.69
CA ALA A 9 4.76 42.60 -18.88
C ALA A 9 5.48 43.93 -19.20
N VAL A 10 6.51 44.22 -18.42
CA VAL A 10 7.48 45.32 -18.72
C VAL A 10 8.71 44.68 -19.32
N ILE A 11 8.95 45.00 -20.57
CA ILE A 11 10.18 44.69 -21.32
C ILE A 11 11.13 45.86 -21.14
N THR A 12 12.29 45.65 -20.53
CA THR A 12 13.39 46.62 -20.50
C THR A 12 14.55 46.07 -21.32
N SER A 13 14.74 46.68 -22.47
CA SER A 13 15.90 46.50 -23.35
C SER A 13 17.06 47.37 -22.84
N ILE A 14 18.26 46.81 -22.68
CA ILE A 14 19.50 47.57 -22.53
C ILE A 14 20.52 47.04 -23.54
N LEU A 15 21.02 48.02 -24.31
CA LEU A 15 22.01 47.87 -25.40
C LEU A 15 23.45 47.75 -24.89
N LEU A 16 24.18 46.94 -25.61
CA LEU A 16 25.59 46.98 -26.04
C LEU A 16 26.65 47.74 -25.22
N ALA A 17 27.70 47.01 -24.89
CA ALA A 17 29.08 47.46 -25.05
C ALA A 17 30.00 46.27 -25.38
N ALA A 18 30.57 46.29 -26.57
CA ALA A 18 31.60 45.34 -27.00
C ALA A 18 32.94 45.76 -26.41
N SER A 19 33.62 44.87 -25.71
CA SER A 19 35.04 44.96 -25.39
C SER A 19 35.70 43.63 -25.71
N MET A 20 36.56 43.64 -26.74
CA MET A 20 37.46 42.54 -27.06
C MET A 20 38.48 42.39 -25.94
N ALA A 21 38.50 41.27 -25.26
CA ALA A 21 39.58 40.85 -24.37
C ALA A 21 40.02 39.44 -24.75
N SER A 22 41.30 39.35 -25.05
CA SER A 22 42.17 38.22 -25.33
C SER A 22 41.74 36.86 -24.83
N LEU A 23 41.74 35.90 -25.75
CA LEU A 23 41.64 34.46 -25.53
C LEU A 23 42.82 33.94 -24.71
N SER A 24 42.64 33.80 -23.42
CA SER A 24 43.42 32.85 -22.64
C SER A 24 42.52 31.59 -22.53
N ILE A 25 42.91 30.53 -23.21
CA ILE A 25 42.34 29.20 -23.08
C ILE A 25 42.66 28.73 -21.66
N PRO A 26 41.70 28.60 -20.76
CA PRO A 26 41.96 27.88 -19.52
C PRO A 26 42.14 26.40 -19.88
N ALA A 27 43.25 25.83 -19.43
CA ALA A 27 43.49 24.40 -19.46
C ALA A 27 42.18 23.72 -18.92
N GLN A 28 41.63 22.82 -19.72
CA GLN A 28 40.55 21.94 -19.27
C GLN A 28 41.11 21.18 -18.06
N ALA A 29 40.69 21.60 -16.88
CA ALA A 29 40.76 20.71 -15.74
C ALA A 29 39.91 19.47 -16.14
N GLU A 30 40.57 18.33 -16.26
CA GLU A 30 39.88 17.03 -16.33
C GLU A 30 38.89 17.04 -15.19
N GLN A 31 37.60 17.15 -15.53
CA GLN A 31 36.54 16.79 -14.60
C GLN A 31 36.74 15.31 -14.36
N ASN A 32 37.45 15.01 -13.29
CA ASN A 32 37.43 13.74 -12.64
C ASN A 32 35.98 13.59 -12.18
N THR A 33 35.11 13.02 -13.03
CA THR A 33 33.84 12.54 -12.62
C THR A 33 34.15 11.37 -11.70
N ASP A 34 34.35 11.67 -10.42
CA ASP A 34 34.20 10.69 -9.36
C ASP A 34 32.78 10.15 -9.50
N VAL A 35 32.66 9.10 -10.30
CA VAL A 35 31.48 8.26 -10.28
C VAL A 35 31.46 7.72 -8.85
N ALA A 36 30.62 8.30 -8.01
CA ALA A 36 30.40 7.81 -6.66
C ALA A 36 30.23 6.29 -6.78
N PRO A 37 31.03 5.49 -6.07
CA PRO A 37 30.91 4.04 -6.17
C PRO A 37 29.46 3.69 -5.93
N MET A 38 28.82 3.01 -6.91
CA MET A 38 27.47 2.50 -6.75
C MET A 38 27.46 1.72 -5.45
N SER A 39 26.87 2.29 -4.40
CA SER A 39 26.82 1.65 -3.10
C SER A 39 26.00 0.37 -3.25
N CYS A 40 26.70 -0.74 -3.18
CA CYS A 40 26.11 -2.05 -3.15
C CYS A 40 25.15 -2.15 -1.96
N PRO A 41 23.94 -2.73 -2.12
CA PRO A 41 23.14 -3.09 -0.97
C PRO A 41 23.97 -3.96 -0.02
N GLU A 42 23.75 -3.83 1.26
CA GLU A 42 24.46 -4.63 2.26
C GLU A 42 24.37 -6.13 1.91
N ILE A 43 25.52 -6.81 1.91
CA ILE A 43 25.56 -8.26 1.65
C ILE A 43 24.78 -8.97 2.76
N GLY A 44 23.86 -9.84 2.37
CA GLY A 44 23.05 -10.59 3.32
C GLY A 44 21.64 -10.86 2.83
N HIS A 45 20.83 -11.28 3.78
CA HIS A 45 19.43 -11.62 3.58
C HIS A 45 18.53 -10.40 3.80
N HIS A 46 17.71 -10.06 2.82
CA HIS A 46 16.82 -8.92 2.83
C HIS A 46 15.36 -9.34 2.68
N GLN A 47 14.51 -8.71 3.49
CA GLN A 47 13.06 -8.89 3.46
C GLN A 47 12.40 -7.52 3.59
N SER A 48 11.31 -7.31 2.85
CA SER A 48 10.51 -6.10 3.00
C SER A 48 9.03 -6.34 2.68
N VAL A 49 8.20 -5.48 3.25
CA VAL A 49 6.77 -5.39 2.94
C VAL A 49 6.48 -4.01 2.38
N SER A 50 5.74 -3.96 1.29
CA SER A 50 5.29 -2.74 0.63
C SER A 50 3.79 -2.79 0.32
N ASN A 51 3.23 -1.66 -0.16
CA ASN A 51 1.83 -1.55 -0.58
C ASN A 51 0.81 -2.04 0.47
N LYS A 52 1.15 -1.87 1.76
CA LYS A 52 0.31 -2.31 2.86
C LYS A 52 -0.96 -1.47 2.96
N GLY A 53 -2.12 -2.11 2.76
CA GLY A 53 -3.44 -1.51 2.91
C GLY A 53 -4.36 -2.35 3.78
N ARG A 54 -5.20 -1.71 4.60
CA ARG A 54 -6.26 -2.39 5.34
C ARG A 54 -7.45 -2.62 4.41
N ILE A 55 -7.98 -3.84 4.38
CA ILE A 55 -9.10 -4.24 3.53
C ILE A 55 -10.18 -4.97 4.32
N PHE A 56 -11.41 -4.95 3.80
CA PHE A 56 -12.45 -5.87 4.21
C PHE A 56 -12.26 -7.21 3.50
N MET A 57 -12.29 -8.29 4.26
CA MET A 57 -12.27 -9.65 3.73
C MET A 57 -13.58 -10.35 4.07
N ALA A 58 -14.32 -10.73 3.02
CA ALA A 58 -15.63 -11.34 3.15
C ALA A 58 -15.53 -12.72 3.84
N GLY A 59 -16.44 -12.97 4.77
CA GLY A 59 -16.59 -14.29 5.36
C GLY A 59 -17.43 -15.23 4.49
N SER A 60 -17.57 -16.47 4.95
CA SER A 60 -18.36 -17.52 4.28
C SER A 60 -19.87 -17.29 4.33
N LEU A 61 -20.34 -16.39 5.20
CA LEU A 61 -21.77 -16.06 5.29
C LEU A 61 -22.23 -15.21 4.10
N PRO A 62 -23.49 -15.38 3.63
CA PRO A 62 -24.01 -14.63 2.51
C PRO A 62 -24.22 -13.14 2.85
N LYS A 63 -24.32 -12.33 1.80
CA LYS A 63 -24.74 -10.93 1.88
C LYS A 63 -26.22 -10.84 2.28
N ASN A 64 -26.52 -9.92 3.18
CA ASN A 64 -27.91 -9.59 3.55
C ASN A 64 -28.30 -8.27 2.85
N TRP A 65 -29.25 -8.35 1.94
CA TRP A 65 -29.70 -7.21 1.15
C TRP A 65 -30.78 -6.43 1.90
N LEU A 66 -30.68 -5.11 1.91
CA LEU A 66 -31.57 -4.19 2.62
C LEU A 66 -32.12 -3.15 1.66
N SER A 67 -33.43 -3.06 1.56
CA SER A 67 -34.11 -1.95 0.88
C SER A 67 -33.86 -0.63 1.62
N PRO A 68 -34.12 0.52 0.99
CA PRO A 68 -34.11 1.81 1.67
C PRO A 68 -34.94 1.78 2.97
N GLY A 69 -34.40 2.28 4.07
CA GLY A 69 -35.00 2.24 5.40
C GLY A 69 -34.92 0.90 6.14
N GLY A 70 -34.47 -0.17 5.47
CA GLY A 70 -34.31 -1.49 6.09
C GLY A 70 -33.16 -1.50 7.11
N THR A 71 -33.36 -2.24 8.21
CA THR A 71 -32.37 -2.41 9.28
C THR A 71 -31.89 -3.85 9.35
N TYR A 72 -30.57 -4.04 9.44
CA TYR A 72 -29.96 -5.31 9.77
C TYR A 72 -29.51 -5.29 11.23
N THR A 73 -29.90 -6.31 11.99
CA THR A 73 -29.51 -6.46 13.40
C THR A 73 -28.97 -7.86 13.66
N VAL A 74 -27.85 -7.94 14.35
CA VAL A 74 -27.30 -9.22 14.83
C VAL A 74 -27.99 -9.59 16.13
N THR A 75 -29.03 -10.42 16.02
CA THR A 75 -29.87 -10.86 17.16
C THR A 75 -29.22 -11.96 17.99
N LYS A 76 -28.29 -12.73 17.40
CA LYS A 76 -27.50 -13.76 18.06
C LYS A 76 -26.09 -13.65 17.53
N ALA A 77 -25.08 -13.98 18.35
CA ALA A 77 -23.68 -14.00 17.88
C ALA A 77 -23.56 -14.81 16.59
N LYS A 78 -22.93 -14.20 15.59
CA LYS A 78 -22.68 -14.82 14.28
C LYS A 78 -21.20 -15.06 14.10
N THR A 79 -20.87 -16.25 13.67
CA THR A 79 -19.49 -16.67 13.40
C THR A 79 -19.30 -16.93 11.92
N THR A 80 -18.20 -16.53 11.37
CA THR A 80 -17.82 -16.77 9.97
C THR A 80 -16.35 -17.08 9.85
N THR A 81 -15.97 -17.87 8.85
CA THR A 81 -14.56 -18.11 8.49
C THR A 81 -14.19 -17.25 7.30
N VAL A 82 -13.05 -16.62 7.40
CA VAL A 82 -12.45 -15.77 6.36
C VAL A 82 -11.15 -16.39 5.93
N THR A 83 -10.99 -16.63 4.63
CA THR A 83 -9.78 -17.24 4.06
C THR A 83 -9.01 -16.20 3.26
N GLY A 84 -7.72 -16.14 3.48
CA GLY A 84 -6.77 -15.30 2.75
C GLY A 84 -6.21 -15.99 1.52
N SER A 85 -5.46 -15.23 0.75
CA SER A 85 -4.70 -15.70 -0.41
C SER A 85 -3.26 -15.22 -0.35
N VAL A 86 -2.32 -16.07 -0.72
CA VAL A 86 -0.90 -15.72 -0.81
C VAL A 86 -0.33 -16.36 -2.07
N THR A 87 0.15 -15.55 -2.99
CA THR A 87 0.80 -16.02 -4.23
C THR A 87 2.09 -16.76 -3.87
N GLY A 88 2.31 -17.96 -4.42
CA GLY A 88 3.49 -18.77 -4.12
C GLY A 88 3.46 -19.46 -2.76
N GLY A 89 2.29 -19.47 -2.08
CA GLY A 89 2.10 -20.18 -0.82
C GLY A 89 2.71 -19.48 0.40
N VAL A 90 2.54 -20.12 1.56
CA VAL A 90 3.00 -19.60 2.87
C VAL A 90 4.11 -20.53 3.39
N ASP A 91 5.25 -19.95 3.71
CA ASP A 91 6.33 -20.60 4.46
C ASP A 91 6.49 -19.97 5.84
N ALA A 92 7.26 -20.61 6.71
CA ALA A 92 7.44 -20.18 8.09
C ALA A 92 8.14 -18.82 8.19
N GLU A 93 9.09 -18.56 7.30
CA GLU A 93 9.83 -17.29 7.24
C GLU A 93 8.91 -16.13 6.89
N PHE A 94 8.14 -16.25 5.78
CA PHE A 94 7.12 -15.28 5.40
C PHE A 94 6.13 -15.03 6.54
N SER A 95 5.60 -16.10 7.13
CA SER A 95 4.62 -16.00 8.22
C SER A 95 5.16 -15.24 9.43
N SER A 96 6.39 -15.52 9.83
CA SER A 96 7.08 -14.84 10.94
C SER A 96 7.28 -13.37 10.64
N TYR A 97 7.80 -13.05 9.46
CA TYR A 97 8.09 -11.70 9.05
C TYR A 97 6.83 -10.81 8.97
N VAL A 98 5.75 -11.30 8.33
CA VAL A 98 4.53 -10.49 8.19
C VAL A 98 3.80 -10.30 9.52
N LYS A 99 3.88 -11.26 10.45
CA LYS A 99 3.33 -11.09 11.81
C LYS A 99 4.07 -10.01 12.60
N ALA A 100 5.37 -9.89 12.40
CA ALA A 100 6.19 -8.88 13.08
C ALA A 100 6.01 -7.47 12.47
N HIS A 101 5.89 -7.35 11.13
CA HIS A 101 5.97 -6.08 10.43
C HIS A 101 4.64 -5.55 9.86
N VAL A 102 3.63 -6.40 9.75
CA VAL A 102 2.29 -6.00 9.28
C VAL A 102 1.29 -6.03 10.43
N GLN A 103 0.98 -7.21 10.97
CA GLN A 103 0.03 -7.40 12.06
C GLN A 103 0.18 -8.80 12.67
N SER A 104 0.31 -8.88 13.99
CA SER A 104 0.57 -10.14 14.71
C SER A 104 -0.53 -11.19 14.58
N SER A 105 -1.79 -10.77 14.41
CA SER A 105 -2.94 -11.66 14.26
C SER A 105 -3.18 -12.16 12.83
N LEU A 106 -2.30 -11.85 11.86
CA LEU A 106 -2.44 -12.32 10.49
C LEU A 106 -2.37 -13.85 10.41
N SER A 107 -3.26 -14.41 9.63
CA SER A 107 -3.32 -15.85 9.33
C SER A 107 -3.85 -16.07 7.92
N THR A 108 -3.63 -17.26 7.37
CA THR A 108 -4.24 -17.68 6.09
C THR A 108 -5.74 -17.97 6.20
N SER A 109 -6.22 -18.25 7.41
CA SER A 109 -7.63 -18.42 7.70
C SER A 109 -7.91 -17.96 9.12
N GLN A 110 -9.02 -17.24 9.31
CA GLN A 110 -9.48 -16.76 10.61
C GLN A 110 -10.97 -17.03 10.76
N THR A 111 -11.35 -17.51 11.96
CA THR A 111 -12.73 -17.54 12.37
C THR A 111 -12.99 -16.33 13.25
N VAL A 112 -13.93 -15.48 12.83
CA VAL A 112 -14.32 -14.28 13.55
C VAL A 112 -15.78 -14.35 13.95
N SER A 113 -16.11 -13.75 15.09
CA SER A 113 -17.47 -13.72 15.61
C SER A 113 -17.90 -12.30 15.89
N GLU A 114 -19.07 -11.91 15.41
CA GLU A 114 -19.70 -10.64 15.77
C GLU A 114 -20.68 -10.88 16.91
N SER A 115 -20.64 -10.00 17.91
CA SER A 115 -21.49 -10.06 19.08
C SER A 115 -22.94 -9.69 18.77
N GLN A 116 -23.84 -10.14 19.62
CA GLN A 116 -25.23 -9.73 19.60
C GLN A 116 -25.37 -8.21 19.84
N GLY A 117 -26.36 -7.60 19.19
CA GLY A 117 -26.75 -6.20 19.41
C GLY A 117 -26.22 -5.21 18.36
N TRP A 118 -25.29 -5.61 17.49
CA TRP A 118 -24.88 -4.74 16.39
C TRP A 118 -26.02 -4.54 15.39
N SER A 119 -26.27 -3.30 14.98
CA SER A 119 -27.27 -2.99 13.97
C SER A 119 -26.82 -1.89 13.03
N TRP A 120 -27.34 -1.92 11.80
CA TRP A 120 -27.12 -0.89 10.80
C TRP A 120 -28.38 -0.71 9.95
N THR A 121 -28.77 0.56 9.73
CA THR A 121 -29.93 0.93 8.91
C THR A 121 -29.46 1.54 7.60
N ASN A 122 -30.02 1.05 6.50
CA ASN A 122 -29.79 1.63 5.18
C ASN A 122 -30.53 2.96 5.07
N THR A 123 -29.81 4.07 5.25
CA THR A 123 -30.36 5.43 5.13
C THR A 123 -30.29 5.99 3.69
N SER A 124 -29.77 5.23 2.73
CA SER A 124 -29.73 5.62 1.32
C SER A 124 -31.06 5.32 0.62
N ASN A 125 -31.25 5.90 -0.55
CA ASN A 125 -32.41 5.64 -1.41
C ASN A 125 -32.24 4.43 -2.36
N THR A 126 -31.16 3.66 -2.20
CA THR A 126 -30.84 2.49 -3.02
C THR A 126 -30.69 1.24 -2.14
N THR A 127 -30.91 0.07 -2.73
CA THR A 127 -30.66 -1.21 -2.04
C THR A 127 -29.17 -1.35 -1.73
N LYS A 128 -28.87 -1.67 -0.48
CA LYS A 128 -27.54 -1.90 0.06
C LYS A 128 -27.39 -3.32 0.59
N TRP A 129 -26.18 -3.74 0.88
CA TRP A 129 -25.96 -5.04 1.51
C TRP A 129 -25.02 -4.93 2.71
N VAL A 130 -25.19 -5.87 3.63
CA VAL A 130 -24.30 -6.05 4.80
C VAL A 130 -23.75 -7.47 4.78
N GLN A 131 -22.46 -7.61 5.06
CA GLN A 131 -21.81 -8.92 5.18
C GLN A 131 -20.81 -8.93 6.33
N LEU A 132 -20.84 -10.03 7.11
CA LEU A 132 -19.83 -10.28 8.12
C LEU A 132 -18.57 -10.86 7.47
N GLY A 133 -17.44 -10.30 7.86
CA GLY A 133 -16.11 -10.74 7.47
C GLY A 133 -15.10 -10.38 8.53
N ALA A 134 -13.86 -10.22 8.14
CA ALA A 134 -12.76 -9.77 9.00
C ALA A 134 -12.07 -8.54 8.42
N ALA A 135 -11.49 -7.74 9.29
CA ALA A 135 -10.42 -6.84 8.88
C ALA A 135 -9.24 -7.67 8.39
N GLY A 136 -8.64 -7.25 7.30
CA GLY A 136 -7.46 -7.89 6.75
C GLY A 136 -6.49 -6.87 6.21
N TYR A 137 -5.37 -7.36 5.72
CA TYR A 137 -4.37 -6.56 5.05
C TYR A 137 -4.05 -7.16 3.69
N GLU A 138 -3.93 -6.29 2.71
CA GLU A 138 -3.35 -6.56 1.40
C GLU A 138 -1.96 -5.93 1.37
N PHE A 139 -0.96 -6.65 0.89
CA PHE A 139 0.42 -6.19 0.84
C PHE A 139 1.26 -7.04 -0.12
N ASP A 140 2.41 -6.47 -0.51
CA ASP A 140 3.44 -7.15 -1.26
C ASP A 140 4.61 -7.46 -0.33
N TYR A 141 5.17 -8.66 -0.48
CA TYR A 141 6.35 -9.12 0.22
C TYR A 141 7.43 -9.49 -0.78
N ILE A 142 8.64 -9.02 -0.54
CA ILE A 142 9.83 -9.41 -1.28
C ILE A 142 10.90 -9.92 -0.33
N ARG A 143 11.57 -10.96 -0.76
CA ARG A 143 12.77 -11.51 -0.15
C ARG A 143 13.83 -11.72 -1.21
N TYR A 144 15.08 -11.41 -0.89
CA TYR A 144 16.24 -11.67 -1.74
C TYR A 144 17.51 -11.72 -0.91
N ASP A 145 18.54 -12.35 -1.46
CA ASP A 145 19.88 -12.36 -0.89
C ASP A 145 20.81 -11.52 -1.76
N VAL A 146 21.69 -10.75 -1.13
CA VAL A 146 22.78 -10.04 -1.80
C VAL A 146 24.08 -10.77 -1.52
N VAL A 147 24.76 -11.23 -2.56
CA VAL A 147 26.05 -11.91 -2.48
C VAL A 147 27.13 -11.12 -3.22
N SER A 148 28.39 -11.30 -2.80
CA SER A 148 29.53 -10.62 -3.44
C SER A 148 29.59 -10.94 -4.95
N PRO A 149 29.94 -9.97 -5.83
CA PRO A 149 30.27 -8.55 -5.59
C PRO A 149 29.07 -7.58 -5.57
N CYS A 150 27.81 -7.95 -5.52
CA CYS A 150 26.55 -7.18 -5.48
C CYS A 150 25.44 -7.89 -6.25
N ASN A 151 25.54 -9.19 -6.39
CA ASN A 151 24.53 -9.96 -7.11
C ASN A 151 23.31 -10.21 -6.23
N VAL A 152 22.12 -9.90 -6.76
CA VAL A 152 20.84 -10.27 -6.13
C VAL A 152 20.47 -11.66 -6.59
N VAL A 153 20.31 -12.58 -5.63
CA VAL A 153 19.94 -13.98 -5.86
C VAL A 153 18.76 -14.38 -4.98
N ASN A 154 18.17 -15.55 -5.23
CA ASN A 154 17.08 -16.12 -4.43
C ASN A 154 15.86 -15.21 -4.28
N GLN A 155 15.60 -14.34 -5.25
CA GLN A 155 14.49 -13.41 -5.19
C GLN A 155 13.15 -14.15 -5.19
N LYS A 156 12.32 -13.85 -4.19
CA LYS A 156 10.93 -14.32 -4.07
C LYS A 156 10.01 -13.14 -3.89
N TYR A 157 8.95 -13.12 -4.65
CA TYR A 157 7.91 -12.11 -4.57
C TYR A 157 6.58 -12.78 -4.23
N LYS A 158 5.83 -12.20 -3.29
CA LYS A 158 4.51 -12.68 -2.91
C LYS A 158 3.55 -11.50 -2.81
N HIS A 159 2.36 -11.67 -3.36
CA HIS A 159 1.23 -10.79 -3.09
C HIS A 159 0.29 -11.50 -2.13
N ALA A 160 -0.15 -10.83 -1.07
CA ALA A 160 -0.92 -11.44 0.00
C ALA A 160 -2.14 -10.61 0.39
N LYS A 161 -3.25 -11.32 0.64
CA LYS A 161 -4.44 -10.82 1.33
C LYS A 161 -4.69 -11.74 2.51
N MET A 162 -4.50 -11.23 3.73
CA MET A 162 -4.57 -12.06 4.93
C MET A 162 -5.52 -11.46 5.98
N PRO A 163 -6.46 -12.25 6.53
CA PRO A 163 -7.36 -11.79 7.57
C PRO A 163 -6.67 -11.68 8.93
N THR A 164 -7.21 -10.80 9.76
CA THR A 164 -6.93 -10.70 11.18
C THR A 164 -8.07 -11.33 11.99
N ASN A 165 -7.90 -11.43 13.30
CA ASN A 165 -8.94 -11.91 14.23
C ASN A 165 -10.02 -10.86 14.56
N GLN A 166 -10.00 -9.67 13.91
CA GLN A 166 -10.97 -8.61 14.14
C GLN A 166 -12.21 -8.80 13.25
N PRO A 167 -13.41 -8.99 13.80
CA PRO A 167 -14.63 -9.03 13.02
C PRO A 167 -14.89 -7.65 12.39
N TRP A 168 -15.47 -7.68 11.20
CA TRP A 168 -15.86 -6.47 10.48
C TRP A 168 -17.19 -6.71 9.77
N LEU A 169 -18.22 -5.97 10.17
CA LEU A 169 -19.47 -5.88 9.43
C LEU A 169 -19.35 -4.75 8.41
N TYR A 170 -19.25 -5.13 7.16
CA TYR A 170 -19.12 -4.21 6.05
C TYR A 170 -20.45 -4.03 5.32
N HIS A 171 -20.75 -2.82 4.92
CA HIS A 171 -21.87 -2.45 4.07
C HIS A 171 -21.39 -1.57 2.91
N ASN A 172 -22.05 -1.65 1.77
CA ASN A 172 -21.73 -0.81 0.60
C ASN A 172 -22.57 0.45 0.53
#